data_d8839d41f5dbf93777ebfecaec0d8300
#
_entry.id   d8839d41f5dbf93777ebfecaec0d8300
#
_cell.length_a   1.000
_cell.length_b   1.000
_cell.length_c   1.000
_cell.angle_alpha   90.00
_cell.angle_beta   90.00
_cell.angle_gamma   90.00
#
_symmetry.space_group_name_H-M   'P 1'
#
loop_
_entity.id
_entity.type
_entity.pdbx_description
1 polymer ?
#
loop_
_entity_poly.entity_id
_entity_poly.type
_entity_poly.pdbx_seq_one_letter_code
_entity_poly.pdbx_strand_id
1 'polypeptide(L)'
;MIFAYFAMTGFAQKPLSFSTVIYEEGVDEKKLFDLTKNWMAQTFRDSNSFLEQSGDEITGRGRMTFSTNMQYSGIKGHIEYSVNVQIKEGKLKFTMGSFTHKPEIVAYFNNDMGILVDSLPKKLEDMGITGVNRKACYKYYFKRGIPLCKTEFDNLSANLKMFIDNRNSTKEDW
;
A
#
# COMPACT_ATOMS: atom_id res chain seq x y z
N MET A 1 -32.91 -38.11 3.47
CA MET A 1 -32.25 -37.46 2.32
C MET A 1 -31.39 -36.35 2.89
N ILE A 2 -30.07 -36.62 3.02
CA ILE A 2 -29.11 -35.66 3.67
C ILE A 2 -28.48 -34.84 2.56
N PHE A 3 -28.81 -33.55 2.50
CA PHE A 3 -28.13 -32.61 1.61
C PHE A 3 -26.76 -32.23 2.20
N ALA A 4 -25.71 -32.82 1.63
CA ALA A 4 -24.35 -32.38 1.92
C ALA A 4 -24.12 -31.01 1.26
N TYR A 5 -24.07 -29.94 2.05
CA TYR A 5 -23.56 -28.65 1.63
C TYR A 5 -22.04 -28.75 1.45
N PHE A 6 -21.57 -28.88 0.22
CA PHE A 6 -20.18 -28.65 -0.11
C PHE A 6 -19.93 -27.15 -0.02
N ALA A 7 -19.36 -26.71 1.10
CA ALA A 7 -18.76 -25.39 1.19
C ALA A 7 -17.58 -25.35 0.22
N MET A 8 -17.76 -24.77 -0.95
CA MET A 8 -16.65 -24.36 -1.81
C MET A 8 -15.86 -23.29 -1.07
N THR A 9 -14.78 -23.67 -0.39
CA THR A 9 -13.75 -22.74 0.05
C THR A 9 -12.99 -22.26 -1.17
N GLY A 10 -13.59 -21.36 -1.92
CA GLY A 10 -12.86 -20.55 -2.89
C GLY A 10 -11.86 -19.71 -2.07
N PHE A 11 -10.57 -19.91 -2.30
CA PHE A 11 -9.55 -18.97 -1.80
C PHE A 11 -9.83 -17.61 -2.43
N ALA A 12 -10.59 -16.78 -1.72
CA ALA A 12 -10.78 -15.39 -2.12
C ALA A 12 -9.43 -14.71 -2.02
N GLN A 13 -8.92 -14.20 -3.15
CA GLN A 13 -7.71 -13.40 -3.17
C GLN A 13 -7.86 -12.20 -2.25
N LYS A 14 -6.84 -11.95 -1.44
CA LYS A 14 -6.82 -10.81 -0.54
C LYS A 14 -6.18 -9.62 -1.25
N PRO A 15 -6.66 -8.39 -0.98
CA PRO A 15 -5.93 -7.19 -1.38
C PRO A 15 -4.49 -7.26 -0.90
N LEU A 16 -3.56 -6.88 -1.77
CA LEU A 16 -2.13 -6.84 -1.42
C LEU A 16 -1.92 -5.90 -0.23
N SER A 17 -1.17 -6.37 0.76
CA SER A 17 -0.75 -5.55 1.90
C SER A 17 0.59 -6.01 2.43
N PHE A 18 1.34 -5.08 3.02
CA PHE A 18 2.60 -5.32 3.73
C PHE A 18 2.51 -4.73 5.12
N SER A 19 3.19 -5.36 6.08
CA SER A 19 3.20 -4.88 7.46
C SER A 19 4.54 -5.21 8.12
N THR A 20 5.02 -4.29 8.96
CA THR A 20 6.20 -4.49 9.81
C THR A 20 5.98 -3.86 11.18
N VAL A 21 6.72 -4.31 12.17
CA VAL A 21 6.77 -3.68 13.50
C VAL A 21 8.14 -3.01 13.64
N ILE A 22 8.12 -1.74 14.01
CA ILE A 22 9.31 -0.94 14.33
C ILE A 22 9.35 -0.83 15.84
N TYR A 23 10.48 -1.19 16.44
CA TYR A 23 10.73 -1.12 17.88
C TYR A 23 11.57 0.13 18.18
N GLU A 24 11.14 0.88 19.21
CA GLU A 24 11.76 2.12 19.71
C GLU A 24 11.78 2.07 21.23
N GLU A 25 12.68 1.24 21.77
CA GLU A 25 12.80 1.04 23.21
C GLU A 25 13.07 2.35 23.93
N GLY A 26 12.36 2.58 25.06
CA GLY A 26 12.52 3.78 25.88
C GLY A 26 11.81 5.02 25.34
N VAL A 27 11.06 4.92 24.25
CA VAL A 27 10.22 6.01 23.72
C VAL A 27 8.77 5.76 24.12
N ASP A 28 8.19 6.71 24.87
CA ASP A 28 6.79 6.65 25.28
C ASP A 28 5.82 6.76 24.09
N GLU A 29 4.63 6.23 24.28
CA GLU A 29 3.59 6.18 23.25
C GLU A 29 3.23 7.56 22.68
N LYS A 30 3.10 8.57 23.56
CA LYS A 30 2.75 9.94 23.15
C LYS A 30 3.84 10.54 22.25
N LYS A 31 5.12 10.38 22.64
CA LYS A 31 6.24 10.87 21.84
C LYS A 31 6.30 10.16 20.48
N LEU A 32 6.14 8.83 20.44
CA LEU A 32 6.07 8.07 19.20
C LEU A 32 4.91 8.54 18.31
N PHE A 33 3.75 8.81 18.91
CA PHE A 33 2.60 9.33 18.20
C PHE A 33 2.89 10.69 17.55
N ASP A 34 3.43 11.64 18.31
CA ASP A 34 3.75 12.99 17.82
C ASP A 34 4.81 12.94 16.71
N LEU A 35 5.85 12.11 16.86
CA LEU A 35 6.86 11.90 15.83
C LEU A 35 6.28 11.29 14.56
N THR A 36 5.47 10.25 14.69
CA THR A 36 4.80 9.59 13.56
C THR A 36 3.88 10.55 12.83
N LYS A 37 3.08 11.31 13.56
CA LYS A 37 2.19 12.34 12.99
C LYS A 37 2.96 13.40 12.20
N ASN A 38 4.06 13.89 12.74
CA ASN A 38 4.93 14.86 12.06
C ASN A 38 5.54 14.27 10.79
N TRP A 39 6.03 13.03 10.84
CA TRP A 39 6.56 12.33 9.68
C TRP A 39 5.49 12.14 8.59
N MET A 40 4.30 11.67 8.97
CA MET A 40 3.17 11.51 8.05
C MET A 40 2.80 12.82 7.36
N ALA A 41 2.70 13.92 8.12
CA ALA A 41 2.39 15.24 7.58
C ALA A 41 3.48 15.77 6.63
N GLN A 42 4.74 15.39 6.81
CA GLN A 42 5.83 15.75 5.91
C GLN A 42 5.89 14.87 4.67
N THR A 43 5.61 13.59 4.81
CA THR A 43 5.69 12.59 3.72
C THR A 43 4.51 12.68 2.77
N PHE A 44 3.30 12.91 3.31
CA PHE A 44 2.04 12.94 2.54
C PHE A 44 1.50 14.38 2.44
N ARG A 45 2.30 15.30 1.85
CA ARG A 45 1.96 16.74 1.73
C ARG A 45 1.06 17.11 0.55
N ASP A 46 0.92 16.22 -0.42
CA ASP A 46 0.15 16.52 -1.64
C ASP A 46 -1.35 16.69 -1.32
N SER A 47 -2.01 17.58 -2.08
CA SER A 47 -3.43 17.92 -1.96
C SER A 47 -4.39 16.73 -2.05
N ASN A 48 -3.91 15.59 -2.57
CA ASN A 48 -4.64 14.31 -2.65
C ASN A 48 -4.30 13.36 -1.49
N SER A 49 -3.42 13.76 -0.59
CA SER A 49 -3.06 12.99 0.60
C SER A 49 -4.02 13.36 1.72
N PHE A 50 -4.60 12.36 2.33
CA PHE A 50 -5.52 12.52 3.45
C PHE A 50 -4.89 11.92 4.71
N LEU A 51 -4.86 12.68 5.79
CA LEU A 51 -4.43 12.21 7.09
C LEU A 51 -5.64 12.14 8.01
N GLU A 52 -5.93 10.96 8.51
CA GLU A 52 -6.96 10.71 9.51
C GLU A 52 -6.31 10.18 10.78
N GLN A 53 -6.80 10.66 11.93
CA GLN A 53 -6.32 10.25 13.24
C GLN A 53 -7.50 9.70 14.03
N SER A 54 -7.33 8.52 14.61
CA SER A 54 -8.33 7.90 15.49
C SER A 54 -7.62 7.14 16.61
N GLY A 55 -7.69 7.64 17.83
CA GLY A 55 -7.03 7.02 18.99
C GLY A 55 -5.51 6.94 18.81
N ASP A 56 -4.98 5.72 18.87
CA ASP A 56 -3.57 5.34 18.69
C ASP A 56 -3.17 5.08 17.22
N GLU A 57 -4.04 5.45 16.28
CA GLU A 57 -3.90 5.13 14.86
C GLU A 57 -3.84 6.39 14.00
N ILE A 58 -2.90 6.41 13.05
CA ILE A 58 -2.76 7.46 12.03
C ILE A 58 -2.81 6.81 10.66
N THR A 59 -3.75 7.28 9.82
CA THR A 59 -3.91 6.80 8.45
C THR A 59 -3.55 7.90 7.45
N GLY A 60 -2.84 7.52 6.40
CA GLY A 60 -2.51 8.40 5.28
C GLY A 60 -2.77 7.71 3.94
N ARG A 61 -2.81 8.50 2.88
CA ARG A 61 -2.88 8.00 1.49
C ARG A 61 -1.74 8.58 0.68
N GLY A 62 -1.20 7.76 -0.19
CA GLY A 62 -0.16 8.15 -1.10
C GLY A 62 -0.37 7.57 -2.49
N ARG A 63 0.52 7.95 -3.40
CA ARG A 63 0.54 7.42 -4.76
C ARG A 63 1.97 7.28 -5.27
N MET A 64 2.19 6.29 -6.12
CA MET A 64 3.45 6.07 -6.84
C MET A 64 3.21 5.94 -8.33
N THR A 65 4.15 6.41 -9.15
CA THR A 65 4.05 6.31 -10.61
C THR A 65 4.16 4.87 -11.07
N PHE A 66 3.25 4.42 -11.91
CA PHE A 66 3.30 3.14 -12.58
C PHE A 66 3.70 3.34 -14.04
N SER A 67 5.00 3.14 -14.32
CA SER A 67 5.55 3.27 -15.67
C SER A 67 5.52 1.93 -16.41
N THR A 68 5.24 1.98 -17.72
CA THR A 68 5.20 0.82 -18.60
C THR A 68 5.99 1.09 -19.88
N ASN A 69 6.33 0.02 -20.62
CA ASN A 69 6.86 0.15 -21.98
C ASN A 69 5.73 0.40 -22.99
N MET A 70 6.09 0.68 -24.26
CA MET A 70 5.12 0.97 -25.33
C MET A 70 4.04 -0.09 -25.50
N GLN A 71 4.39 -1.38 -25.34
CA GLN A 71 3.46 -2.50 -25.52
C GLN A 71 2.30 -2.47 -24.50
N TYR A 72 2.54 -1.90 -23.31
CA TYR A 72 1.56 -1.82 -22.22
C TYR A 72 1.18 -0.36 -21.88
N SER A 73 1.39 0.58 -22.79
CA SER A 73 1.15 2.01 -22.56
C SER A 73 -0.29 2.34 -22.11
N GLY A 74 -1.25 1.49 -22.49
CA GLY A 74 -2.66 1.64 -22.08
C GLY A 74 -2.97 1.41 -20.60
N ILE A 75 -1.97 0.97 -19.81
CA ILE A 75 -2.10 0.80 -18.34
C ILE A 75 -1.12 1.67 -17.56
N LYS A 76 -0.50 2.63 -18.22
CA LYS A 76 0.36 3.63 -17.58
C LYS A 76 -0.46 4.52 -16.66
N GLY A 77 0.12 4.94 -15.54
CA GLY A 77 -0.60 5.77 -14.59
C GLY A 77 0.09 5.81 -13.22
N HIS A 78 -0.70 5.67 -12.18
CA HIS A 78 -0.19 5.58 -10.81
C HIS A 78 -0.92 4.49 -10.02
N ILE A 79 -0.30 4.07 -8.92
CA ILE A 79 -0.91 3.18 -7.92
C ILE A 79 -1.14 4.02 -6.67
N GLU A 80 -2.40 4.16 -6.27
CA GLU A 80 -2.80 4.72 -4.99
C GLU A 80 -2.68 3.65 -3.90
N TYR A 81 -2.36 4.07 -2.68
CA TYR A 81 -2.26 3.18 -1.53
C TYR A 81 -2.64 3.89 -0.24
N SER A 82 -3.01 3.12 0.78
CA SER A 82 -3.18 3.57 2.14
C SER A 82 -1.99 3.16 3.01
N VAL A 83 -1.62 4.03 3.95
CA VAL A 83 -0.69 3.74 5.03
C VAL A 83 -1.45 3.86 6.33
N ASN A 84 -1.24 2.89 7.21
CA ASN A 84 -1.80 2.87 8.54
C ASN A 84 -0.67 2.60 9.54
N VAL A 85 -0.57 3.44 10.56
CA VAL A 85 0.40 3.27 11.65
C VAL A 85 -0.34 3.20 12.97
N GLN A 86 -0.26 2.05 13.64
CA GLN A 86 -0.75 1.83 15.00
C GLN A 86 0.41 1.99 15.97
N ILE A 87 0.24 2.82 16.99
CA ILE A 87 1.28 3.18 17.95
C ILE A 87 0.97 2.55 19.31
N LYS A 88 2.01 2.06 19.98
CA LYS A 88 1.98 1.59 21.37
C LYS A 88 3.30 1.94 22.04
N GLU A 89 3.33 1.82 23.37
CA GLU A 89 4.56 1.99 24.16
C GLU A 89 5.74 1.22 23.54
N GLY A 90 6.81 1.92 23.20
CA GLY A 90 8.06 1.35 22.68
C GLY A 90 7.99 0.69 21.31
N LYS A 91 6.88 0.80 20.57
CA LYS A 91 6.75 0.20 19.22
C LYS A 91 5.62 0.81 18.40
N LEU A 92 5.74 0.66 17.09
CA LEU A 92 4.67 0.96 16.15
C LEU A 92 4.55 -0.14 15.09
N LYS A 93 3.32 -0.36 14.61
CA LYS A 93 3.05 -1.26 13.50
C LYS A 93 2.73 -0.43 12.27
N PHE A 94 3.61 -0.49 11.28
CA PHE A 94 3.45 0.16 9.99
C PHE A 94 2.82 -0.80 9.00
N THR A 95 1.70 -0.43 8.42
CA THR A 95 0.96 -1.25 7.43
C THR A 95 0.70 -0.42 6.18
N MET A 96 0.90 -1.00 5.01
CA MET A 96 0.61 -0.39 3.72
C MET A 96 -0.24 -1.34 2.88
N GLY A 97 -1.33 -0.82 2.28
CA GLY A 97 -2.29 -1.66 1.56
C GLY A 97 -3.22 -0.88 0.67
N SER A 98 -4.32 -1.52 0.25
CA SER A 98 -5.33 -0.94 -0.64
C SER A 98 -4.75 -0.43 -1.97
N PHE A 99 -3.72 -1.10 -2.49
CA PHE A 99 -3.05 -0.71 -3.73
C PHE A 99 -4.01 -0.78 -4.91
N THR A 100 -4.33 0.37 -5.50
CA THR A 100 -5.32 0.49 -6.58
C THR A 100 -4.72 1.24 -7.76
N HIS A 101 -4.75 0.63 -8.94
CA HIS A 101 -4.30 1.25 -10.17
C HIS A 101 -5.27 2.36 -10.60
N LYS A 102 -4.70 3.50 -10.96
CA LYS A 102 -5.38 4.63 -11.61
C LYS A 102 -4.66 4.94 -12.92
N PRO A 103 -5.29 4.66 -14.06
CA PRO A 103 -4.67 4.87 -15.35
C PRO A 103 -4.49 6.37 -15.64
N GLU A 104 -3.43 6.69 -16.38
CA GLU A 104 -3.29 7.99 -17.01
C GLU A 104 -4.29 8.08 -18.17
N ILE A 105 -5.09 9.14 -18.22
CA ILE A 105 -6.07 9.33 -19.30
C ILE A 105 -5.32 9.71 -20.57
N VAL A 106 -5.03 8.71 -21.40
CA VAL A 106 -4.49 8.89 -22.75
C VAL A 106 -5.54 8.43 -23.75
N ALA A 107 -5.96 9.31 -24.62
CA ALA A 107 -7.16 9.43 -25.45
C ALA A 107 -7.91 8.16 -25.94
N TYR A 108 -7.32 6.97 -26.06
CA TYR A 108 -8.00 5.79 -26.63
C TYR A 108 -7.81 4.46 -25.90
N PHE A 109 -6.93 4.38 -24.92
CA PHE A 109 -6.62 3.13 -24.20
C PHE A 109 -6.48 3.38 -22.70
N ASN A 110 -7.61 3.43 -22.02
CA ASN A 110 -7.65 3.63 -20.58
C ASN A 110 -8.10 2.32 -19.92
N ASN A 111 -7.15 1.51 -19.47
CA ASN A 111 -7.46 0.27 -18.77
C ASN A 111 -7.18 0.42 -17.27
N ASP A 112 -8.21 0.66 -16.48
CA ASP A 112 -8.12 0.51 -15.03
C ASP A 112 -7.92 -0.98 -14.70
N MET A 113 -6.84 -1.30 -14.00
CA MET A 113 -6.50 -2.65 -13.56
C MET A 113 -7.06 -2.95 -12.17
N GLY A 114 -7.63 -1.94 -11.49
CA GLY A 114 -8.26 -2.09 -10.18
C GLY A 114 -7.29 -2.39 -9.05
N ILE A 115 -7.80 -3.13 -8.04
CA ILE A 115 -7.05 -3.47 -6.84
C ILE A 115 -6.01 -4.54 -7.14
N LEU A 116 -4.77 -4.31 -6.67
CA LEU A 116 -3.71 -5.30 -6.70
C LEU A 116 -3.92 -6.33 -5.57
N VAL A 117 -3.87 -7.60 -5.92
CA VAL A 117 -4.11 -8.72 -5.01
C VAL A 117 -2.81 -9.46 -4.68
N ASP A 118 -2.80 -10.24 -3.60
CA ASP A 118 -1.64 -10.98 -3.10
C ASP A 118 -1.19 -12.14 -4.00
N SER A 119 -2.11 -12.68 -4.79
CA SER A 119 -1.87 -13.82 -5.67
C SER A 119 -2.63 -13.69 -6.99
N LEU A 120 -1.99 -14.11 -8.10
CA LEU A 120 -2.64 -14.08 -9.40
C LEU A 120 -3.80 -15.09 -9.44
N PRO A 121 -5.04 -14.68 -9.76
CA PRO A 121 -6.19 -15.57 -9.83
C PRO A 121 -6.00 -16.62 -10.93
N LYS A 122 -6.52 -17.83 -10.70
CA LYS A 122 -6.52 -18.91 -11.71
C LYS A 122 -7.28 -18.50 -12.96
N LYS A 123 -8.39 -17.77 -12.77
CA LYS A 123 -9.23 -17.23 -13.85
C LYS A 123 -9.39 -15.73 -13.65
N LEU A 124 -8.85 -14.95 -14.58
CA LEU A 124 -8.96 -13.48 -14.54
C LEU A 124 -10.40 -12.99 -14.80
N GLU A 125 -11.21 -13.83 -15.43
CA GLU A 125 -12.64 -13.60 -15.67
C GLU A 125 -13.44 -13.44 -14.38
N ASP A 126 -13.03 -14.13 -13.31
CA ASP A 126 -13.67 -14.04 -12.00
C ASP A 126 -13.52 -12.64 -11.38
N MET A 127 -12.53 -11.87 -11.86
CA MET A 127 -12.32 -10.44 -11.54
C MET A 127 -12.92 -9.50 -12.59
N GLY A 128 -13.70 -9.99 -13.55
CA GLY A 128 -14.23 -9.21 -14.66
C GLY A 128 -13.18 -8.80 -15.71
N ILE A 129 -11.99 -9.42 -15.69
CA ILE A 129 -10.91 -9.13 -16.63
C ILE A 129 -11.05 -10.09 -17.83
N THR A 130 -11.71 -9.62 -18.88
CA THR A 130 -11.97 -10.38 -20.10
C THR A 130 -11.11 -9.87 -21.28
N GLY A 131 -11.01 -10.68 -22.33
CA GLY A 131 -10.22 -10.35 -23.52
C GLY A 131 -8.71 -10.58 -23.36
N VAL A 132 -8.08 -11.03 -24.45
CA VAL A 132 -6.66 -11.46 -24.45
C VAL A 132 -5.71 -10.32 -24.06
N ASN A 133 -5.90 -9.15 -24.67
CA ASN A 133 -5.02 -7.97 -24.41
C ASN A 133 -5.17 -7.49 -22.95
N ARG A 134 -6.39 -7.41 -22.43
CA ARG A 134 -6.63 -6.96 -21.05
C ARG A 134 -6.05 -7.94 -20.02
N LYS A 135 -6.14 -9.24 -20.27
CA LYS A 135 -5.50 -10.27 -19.46
C LYS A 135 -3.98 -10.15 -19.47
N ALA A 136 -3.36 -9.88 -20.62
CA ALA A 136 -1.93 -9.66 -20.74
C ALA A 136 -1.50 -8.40 -19.96
N CYS A 137 -2.24 -7.30 -20.09
CA CYS A 137 -2.04 -6.07 -19.33
C CYS A 137 -2.15 -6.31 -17.82
N TYR A 138 -3.16 -7.05 -17.36
CA TYR A 138 -3.31 -7.35 -15.94
C TYR A 138 -2.17 -8.22 -15.39
N LYS A 139 -1.74 -9.25 -16.12
CA LYS A 139 -0.58 -10.06 -15.74
C LYS A 139 0.70 -9.22 -15.64
N TYR A 140 0.88 -8.28 -16.55
CA TYR A 140 2.01 -7.34 -16.49
C TYR A 140 1.90 -6.42 -15.27
N TYR A 141 0.72 -5.84 -15.02
CA TYR A 141 0.45 -5.02 -13.85
C TYR A 141 0.74 -5.78 -12.56
N PHE A 142 0.22 -7.00 -12.44
CA PHE A 142 0.46 -7.86 -11.28
C PHE A 142 1.96 -8.13 -11.07
N LYS A 143 2.66 -8.56 -12.13
CA LYS A 143 4.09 -8.91 -12.07
C LYS A 143 4.99 -7.72 -11.71
N ARG A 144 4.65 -6.52 -12.17
CA ARG A 144 5.45 -5.30 -11.95
C ARG A 144 4.99 -4.51 -10.74
N GLY A 145 3.70 -4.52 -10.48
CA GLY A 145 3.09 -3.78 -9.37
C GLY A 145 3.53 -4.29 -7.99
N ILE A 146 3.56 -5.61 -7.77
CA ILE A 146 3.96 -6.17 -6.47
C ILE A 146 5.37 -5.74 -6.04
N PRO A 147 6.44 -5.91 -6.85
CA PRO A 147 7.77 -5.43 -6.49
C PRO A 147 7.82 -3.92 -6.27
N LEU A 148 7.10 -3.13 -7.07
CA LEU A 148 7.02 -1.68 -6.92
C LEU A 148 6.41 -1.30 -5.57
N CYS A 149 5.27 -1.90 -5.21
CA CYS A 149 4.61 -1.69 -3.92
C CYS A 149 5.49 -2.13 -2.74
N LYS A 150 6.21 -3.25 -2.89
CA LYS A 150 7.14 -3.72 -1.85
C LYS A 150 8.31 -2.76 -1.65
N THR A 151 8.89 -2.25 -2.72
CA THR A 151 9.98 -1.26 -2.66
C THR A 151 9.52 0.02 -1.97
N GLU A 152 8.34 0.52 -2.31
CA GLU A 152 7.75 1.71 -1.68
C GLU A 152 7.49 1.48 -0.19
N PHE A 153 6.93 0.32 0.19
CA PHE A 153 6.75 -0.08 1.58
C PHE A 153 8.07 -0.08 2.36
N ASP A 154 9.12 -0.70 1.79
CA ASP A 154 10.43 -0.78 2.44
C ASP A 154 11.06 0.61 2.62
N ASN A 155 10.95 1.47 1.60
CA ASN A 155 11.47 2.83 1.64
C ASN A 155 10.73 3.66 2.70
N LEU A 156 9.42 3.62 2.73
CA LEU A 156 8.62 4.41 3.67
C LEU A 156 8.82 3.94 5.12
N SER A 157 8.84 2.63 5.37
CA SER A 157 9.05 2.08 6.71
C SER A 157 10.46 2.37 7.24
N ALA A 158 11.50 2.27 6.40
CA ALA A 158 12.86 2.63 6.75
C ALA A 158 13.01 4.14 7.00
N ASN A 159 12.37 4.97 6.18
CA ASN A 159 12.38 6.42 6.35
C ASN A 159 11.70 6.86 7.65
N LEU A 160 10.56 6.26 8.00
CA LEU A 160 9.90 6.50 9.29
C LEU A 160 10.83 6.16 10.47
N LYS A 161 11.47 4.97 10.43
CA LYS A 161 12.42 4.59 11.47
C LYS A 161 13.55 5.61 11.59
N MET A 162 14.21 5.96 10.51
CA MET A 162 15.29 6.97 10.51
C MET A 162 14.81 8.31 11.04
N PHE A 163 13.60 8.74 10.72
CA PHE A 163 13.03 10.00 11.22
C PHE A 163 12.86 9.98 12.74
N ILE A 164 12.41 8.87 13.30
CA ILE A 164 12.24 8.69 14.75
C ILE A 164 13.62 8.66 15.43
N ASP A 165 14.55 7.84 14.94
CA ASP A 165 15.92 7.70 15.48
C ASP A 165 16.64 9.07 15.56
N ASN A 166 16.62 9.83 14.46
CA ASN A 166 17.29 11.14 14.38
C ASN A 166 16.71 12.16 15.37
N ARG A 167 15.43 12.11 15.65
CA ARG A 167 14.77 13.04 16.56
C ARG A 167 14.79 12.59 18.02
N ASN A 168 15.08 11.32 18.24
CA ASN A 168 15.30 10.80 19.57
C ASN A 168 16.71 11.10 20.09
N SER A 169 17.74 10.99 19.22
CA SER A 169 19.15 11.24 19.54
C SER A 169 19.49 12.72 19.78
N THR A 170 18.74 13.66 19.20
CA THR A 170 19.00 15.11 19.35
C THR A 170 18.64 15.69 20.72
N LYS A 171 18.16 14.90 21.68
CA LYS A 171 17.78 15.38 23.03
C LYS A 171 18.78 15.05 24.15
N GLU A 172 19.89 14.37 23.86
CA GLU A 172 20.87 14.01 24.88
C GLU A 172 22.04 15.02 25.05
N ASP A 173 22.07 16.11 24.26
CA ASP A 173 23.15 17.06 24.25
C ASP A 173 22.84 18.43 24.96
N TRP A 174 22.05 18.38 26.06
CA TRP A 174 21.86 19.57 26.93
C TRP A 174 22.06 19.28 28.39
#